data_85157aa896bc6661b51aa4857b4ba4da
#
_entry.id   85157aa896bc6661b51aa4857b4ba4da
#
_cell.length_a   1.000
_cell.length_b   1.000
_cell.length_c   1.000
_cell.angle_alpha   90.00
_cell.angle_beta   90.00
_cell.angle_gamma   90.00
#
_symmetry.space_group_name_H-M   'P 1'
#
loop_
_entity.id
_entity.type
_entity.pdbx_description
1 polymer ?
#
loop_
_entity_poly.entity_id
_entity_poly.type
_entity_poly.pdbx_seq_one_letter_code
_entity_poly.pdbx_strand_id
1 'polypeptide(L)'
;MLFRSTYNLHIILRVELERALIEDKIPVDDLPAVWNDTFERYFGIRPANDREGVLQDVHWYSGGVGYFPTYMLGNLIGAMLKERFFASGLPETPCDALTVLRDRIYRFGAKYAPSDFLRRLTGSAIPDPAPFLRYLREKHLGDK
;
A
#
# COMPACT_ATOMS: atom_id res chain seq x y z
N MET A 1 -4.82 6.77 15.77
CA MET A 1 -5.87 6.20 14.89
C MET A 1 -5.77 6.68 13.44
N LEU A 2 -5.32 7.90 13.17
CA LEU A 2 -5.13 8.47 11.82
C LEU A 2 -4.11 7.70 10.94
N PHE A 3 -3.04 7.17 11.51
CA PHE A 3 -1.97 6.49 10.75
C PHE A 3 -2.46 5.36 9.84
N ARG A 4 -3.47 4.58 10.25
CA ARG A 4 -3.96 3.45 9.44
C ARG A 4 -4.83 3.89 8.25
N SER A 5 -5.52 5.03 8.34
CA SER A 5 -6.34 5.57 7.23
C SER A 5 -5.49 6.32 6.20
N THR A 6 -4.41 6.98 6.65
CA THR A 6 -3.53 7.78 5.80
C THR A 6 -2.27 7.05 5.32
N TYR A 7 -2.05 5.81 5.77
CA TYR A 7 -0.83 5.05 5.47
C TYR A 7 -0.50 4.99 3.97
N ASN A 8 -1.51 4.75 3.13
CA ASN A 8 -1.27 4.68 1.69
C ASN A 8 -0.94 6.04 1.06
N LEU A 9 -1.35 7.15 1.66
CA LEU A 9 -0.91 8.48 1.22
C LEU A 9 0.58 8.68 1.46
N HIS A 10 1.13 8.15 2.55
CA HIS A 10 2.57 8.15 2.79
C HIS A 10 3.34 7.32 1.76
N ILE A 11 2.75 6.24 1.27
CA ILE A 11 3.34 5.44 0.19
C ILE A 11 3.28 6.21 -1.13
N ILE A 12 2.12 6.78 -1.49
CA ILE A 12 1.93 7.54 -2.73
C ILE A 12 2.92 8.71 -2.80
N LEU A 13 3.04 9.49 -1.72
CA LEU A 13 3.99 10.59 -1.63
C LEU A 13 5.41 10.14 -2.02
N ARG A 14 5.88 9.04 -1.41
CA ARG A 14 7.23 8.53 -1.68
C ARG A 14 7.40 8.03 -3.11
N VAL A 15 6.40 7.35 -3.64
CA VAL A 15 6.42 6.86 -5.03
C VAL A 15 6.47 8.03 -6.02
N GLU A 16 5.69 9.09 -5.78
CA GLU A 16 5.70 10.28 -6.64
C GLU A 16 7.06 10.99 -6.61
N LEU A 17 7.63 11.19 -5.43
CA LEU A 17 8.92 11.84 -5.28
C LEU A 17 10.07 10.99 -5.84
N GLU A 18 10.09 9.69 -5.54
CA GLU A 18 11.09 8.77 -6.06
C GLU A 18 11.07 8.73 -7.59
N ARG A 19 9.88 8.64 -8.18
CA ARG A 19 9.72 8.69 -9.62
C ARG A 19 10.22 10.01 -10.20
N ALA A 20 9.89 11.13 -9.57
CA ALA A 20 10.31 12.44 -10.03
C ALA A 20 11.83 12.65 -9.96
N LEU A 21 12.48 12.08 -8.93
CA LEU A 21 13.95 12.05 -8.82
C LEU A 21 14.59 11.22 -9.93
N ILE A 22 14.08 10.00 -10.19
CA ILE A 22 14.63 9.10 -11.22
C ILE A 22 14.42 9.66 -12.62
N GLU A 23 13.32 10.38 -12.84
CA GLU A 23 13.01 11.03 -14.12
C GLU A 23 13.70 12.41 -14.28
N ASP A 24 14.63 12.79 -13.39
CA ASP A 24 15.34 14.09 -13.34
C ASP A 24 14.40 15.31 -13.34
N LYS A 25 13.18 15.17 -12.80
CA LYS A 25 12.20 16.26 -12.70
C LYS A 25 12.41 17.14 -11.47
N ILE A 26 13.09 16.61 -10.46
CA ILE A 26 13.44 17.31 -9.22
C ILE A 26 14.93 17.09 -8.96
N PRO A 27 15.72 18.16 -8.76
CA PRO A 27 17.07 18.04 -8.21
C PRO A 27 17.04 17.45 -6.80
N VAL A 28 18.05 16.67 -6.45
CA VAL A 28 18.15 16.08 -5.09
C VAL A 28 18.19 17.16 -4.01
N ASP A 29 18.84 18.29 -4.27
CA ASP A 29 18.93 19.42 -3.34
C ASP A 29 17.57 20.06 -3.03
N ASP A 30 16.62 19.98 -3.96
CA ASP A 30 15.25 20.51 -3.77
C ASP A 30 14.31 19.51 -3.07
N LEU A 31 14.75 18.26 -2.90
CA LEU A 31 13.90 17.20 -2.34
C LEU A 31 13.29 17.54 -0.97
N PRO A 32 14.01 18.15 -0.01
CA PRO A 32 13.40 18.52 1.28
C PRO A 32 12.23 19.50 1.14
N ALA A 33 12.36 20.50 0.27
CA ALA A 33 11.29 21.48 0.02
C ALA A 33 10.08 20.82 -0.65
N VAL A 34 10.31 20.04 -1.72
CA VAL A 34 9.25 19.34 -2.46
C VAL A 34 8.56 18.30 -1.58
N TRP A 35 9.31 17.63 -0.69
CA TRP A 35 8.74 16.72 0.30
C TRP A 35 7.76 17.46 1.22
N ASN A 36 8.20 18.57 1.82
CA ASN A 36 7.39 19.33 2.75
C ASN A 36 6.11 19.86 2.10
N ASP A 37 6.20 20.40 0.88
CA ASP A 37 5.04 20.89 0.13
C ASP A 37 4.06 19.78 -0.23
N THR A 38 4.57 18.62 -0.65
CA THR A 38 3.74 17.46 -0.97
C THR A 38 3.11 16.87 0.28
N PHE A 39 3.86 16.82 1.38
CA PHE A 39 3.36 16.33 2.66
C PHE A 39 2.23 17.23 3.18
N GLU A 40 2.41 18.55 3.13
CA GLU A 40 1.37 19.52 3.53
C GLU A 40 0.12 19.39 2.67
N ARG A 41 0.28 19.23 1.35
CA ARG A 41 -0.85 19.01 0.43
C ARG A 41 -1.67 17.76 0.77
N TYR A 42 -1.02 16.66 1.19
CA TYR A 42 -1.69 15.40 1.49
C TYR A 42 -2.24 15.29 2.89
N PHE A 43 -1.56 15.90 3.87
CA PHE A 43 -1.86 15.70 5.28
C PHE A 43 -2.36 16.96 5.99
N GLY A 44 -2.29 18.13 5.36
CA GLY A 44 -2.69 19.41 5.95
C GLY A 44 -1.74 19.91 7.04
N ILE A 45 -0.57 19.28 7.19
CA ILE A 45 0.47 19.66 8.15
C ILE A 45 1.82 19.67 7.46
N ARG A 46 2.72 20.56 7.90
CA ARG A 46 4.08 20.67 7.39
C ARG A 46 5.07 20.13 8.41
N PRO A 47 6.02 19.26 8.03
CA PRO A 47 7.08 18.83 8.92
C PRO A 47 7.90 20.03 9.44
N ALA A 48 8.24 20.03 10.73
CA ALA A 48 8.97 21.14 11.35
C ALA A 48 10.43 21.24 10.88
N ASN A 49 11.01 20.13 10.46
CA ASN A 49 12.40 20.02 9.99
C ASN A 49 12.57 18.74 9.16
N ASP A 50 13.72 18.57 8.51
CA ASP A 50 14.00 17.42 7.64
C ASP A 50 14.04 16.11 8.39
N ARG A 51 14.41 16.11 9.68
CA ARG A 51 14.41 14.90 10.53
C ARG A 51 12.99 14.34 10.71
N GLU A 52 11.99 15.22 10.77
CA GLU A 52 10.57 14.85 10.84
C GLU A 52 9.93 14.69 9.45
N GLY A 53 10.63 15.13 8.42
CA GLY A 53 10.23 15.11 7.02
C GLY A 53 10.95 14.04 6.20
N VAL A 54 11.69 14.50 5.19
CA VAL A 54 12.34 13.64 4.18
C VAL A 54 13.30 12.61 4.78
N LEU A 55 13.96 12.91 5.90
CA LEU A 55 14.89 11.98 6.57
C LEU A 55 14.19 10.86 7.34
N GLN A 56 12.86 10.80 7.35
CA GLN A 56 12.11 9.66 7.88
C GLN A 56 12.10 8.46 6.94
N ASP A 57 12.57 8.63 5.70
CA ASP A 57 12.66 7.53 4.76
C ASP A 57 13.94 6.73 4.97
N VAL A 58 13.80 5.50 5.46
CA VAL A 58 14.93 4.59 5.69
C VAL A 58 15.25 3.72 4.46
N HIS A 59 14.34 3.63 3.47
CA HIS A 59 14.51 2.76 2.32
C HIS A 59 15.55 3.34 1.35
N TRP A 60 15.50 4.65 1.11
CA TRP A 60 16.47 5.32 0.24
C TRP A 60 17.89 5.22 0.77
N TYR A 61 18.08 5.32 2.09
CA TYR A 61 19.40 5.13 2.71
C TYR A 61 19.97 3.73 2.54
N SER A 62 19.11 2.72 2.44
CA SER A 62 19.52 1.33 2.22
C SER A 62 19.47 0.89 0.76
N GLY A 63 19.28 1.83 -0.18
CA GLY A 63 19.21 1.54 -1.60
C GLY A 63 17.90 0.88 -2.05
N GLY A 64 16.84 0.96 -1.23
CA GLY A 64 15.52 0.38 -1.51
C GLY A 64 14.68 1.20 -2.47
N VAL A 65 15.26 1.68 -3.57
CA VAL A 65 14.56 2.40 -4.64
C VAL A 65 13.56 1.47 -5.33
N GLY A 66 12.34 1.95 -5.60
CA GLY A 66 11.25 1.14 -6.19
C GLY A 66 10.55 0.21 -5.20
N TYR A 67 10.87 0.27 -3.90
CA TYR A 67 10.31 -0.65 -2.91
C TYR A 67 8.92 -0.22 -2.41
N PHE A 68 8.67 1.08 -2.27
CA PHE A 68 7.41 1.60 -1.69
C PHE A 68 6.12 1.11 -2.34
N PRO A 69 6.04 0.97 -3.68
CA PRO A 69 4.82 0.47 -4.31
C PRO A 69 4.37 -0.90 -3.78
N THR A 70 5.31 -1.74 -3.33
CA THR A 70 5.02 -3.10 -2.84
C THR A 70 4.09 -3.11 -1.63
N TYR A 71 4.18 -2.11 -0.75
CA TYR A 71 3.30 -1.99 0.41
C TYR A 71 1.85 -1.72 0.00
N MET A 72 1.65 -0.82 -0.98
CA MET A 72 0.32 -0.54 -1.49
C MET A 72 -0.25 -1.74 -2.24
N LEU A 73 0.56 -2.40 -3.07
CA LEU A 73 0.15 -3.62 -3.78
C LEU A 73 -0.31 -4.68 -2.79
N GLY A 74 0.40 -4.87 -1.67
CA GLY A 74 0.00 -5.77 -0.59
C GLY A 74 -1.37 -5.43 -0.01
N ASN A 75 -1.65 -4.14 0.24
CA ASN A 75 -2.94 -3.67 0.76
C ASN A 75 -4.08 -3.89 -0.25
N LEU A 76 -3.86 -3.58 -1.53
CA LEU A 76 -4.85 -3.76 -2.60
C LEU A 76 -5.17 -5.26 -2.79
N ILE A 77 -4.14 -6.09 -2.93
CA ILE A 77 -4.31 -7.54 -3.10
C ILE A 77 -4.98 -8.14 -1.87
N GLY A 78 -4.57 -7.74 -0.66
CA GLY A 78 -5.18 -8.21 0.59
C GLY A 78 -6.69 -7.91 0.65
N ALA A 79 -7.11 -6.73 0.21
CA ALA A 79 -8.52 -6.37 0.14
C ALA A 79 -9.29 -7.20 -0.90
N MET A 80 -8.71 -7.41 -2.09
CA MET A 80 -9.30 -8.28 -3.12
C MET A 80 -9.47 -9.72 -2.62
N LEU A 81 -8.46 -10.27 -1.93
CA LEU A 81 -8.52 -11.62 -1.37
C LEU A 81 -9.53 -11.71 -0.23
N LYS A 82 -9.66 -10.67 0.61
CA LYS A 82 -10.69 -10.60 1.63
C LYS A 82 -12.08 -10.71 1.02
N GLU A 83 -12.39 -9.90 0.03
CA GLU A 83 -13.69 -9.99 -0.66
C GLU A 83 -13.90 -11.34 -1.34
N ARG A 84 -12.86 -11.89 -1.96
CA ARG A 84 -12.98 -13.16 -2.69
C ARG A 84 -13.20 -14.38 -1.80
N PHE A 85 -12.52 -14.43 -0.65
CA PHE A 85 -12.52 -15.63 0.20
C PHE A 85 -13.39 -15.50 1.44
N PHE A 86 -13.74 -14.25 1.82
CA PHE A 86 -14.43 -13.96 3.05
C PHE A 86 -15.61 -12.98 2.83
N ALA A 87 -16.29 -13.07 1.67
CA ALA A 87 -17.43 -12.22 1.32
C ALA A 87 -18.60 -12.33 2.31
N SER A 88 -18.79 -13.51 2.90
CA SER A 88 -19.82 -13.76 3.92
C SER A 88 -19.38 -13.43 5.35
N GLY A 89 -18.24 -12.80 5.51
CA GLY A 89 -17.60 -12.52 6.81
C GLY A 89 -16.32 -13.29 7.04
N LEU A 90 -15.52 -12.84 8.00
CA LEU A 90 -14.32 -13.58 8.42
C LEU A 90 -14.74 -14.85 9.16
N PRO A 91 -13.98 -15.95 9.04
CA PRO A 91 -14.20 -17.15 9.82
C PRO A 91 -14.15 -16.84 11.34
N GLU A 92 -14.88 -17.64 12.12
CA GLU A 92 -14.97 -17.45 13.56
C GLU A 92 -13.63 -17.59 14.27
N THR A 93 -12.76 -18.45 13.75
CA THR A 93 -11.43 -18.67 14.32
C THR A 93 -10.30 -18.31 13.37
N PRO A 94 -9.14 -17.86 13.92
CA PRO A 94 -7.93 -17.67 13.11
C PRO A 94 -7.46 -18.94 12.39
N CYS A 95 -7.72 -20.13 12.97
CA CYS A 95 -7.35 -21.42 12.37
C CYS A 95 -8.13 -21.70 11.09
N ASP A 96 -9.42 -21.35 11.03
CA ASP A 96 -10.24 -21.52 9.85
C ASP A 96 -9.78 -20.57 8.73
N ALA A 97 -9.48 -19.31 9.09
CA ALA A 97 -8.90 -18.35 8.14
C ALA A 97 -7.57 -18.84 7.58
N LEU A 98 -6.69 -19.37 8.46
CA LEU A 98 -5.40 -19.93 8.05
C LEU A 98 -5.58 -21.14 7.11
N THR A 99 -6.56 -22.01 7.36
CA THR A 99 -6.86 -23.14 6.50
C THR A 99 -7.24 -22.69 5.10
N VAL A 100 -8.12 -21.69 4.97
CA VAL A 100 -8.47 -21.12 3.66
C VAL A 100 -7.24 -20.52 2.97
N LEU A 101 -6.43 -19.74 3.67
CA LEU A 101 -5.22 -19.12 3.11
C LEU A 101 -4.19 -20.18 2.69
N ARG A 102 -3.98 -21.23 3.52
CA ARG A 102 -3.08 -22.33 3.20
C ARG A 102 -3.52 -23.04 1.91
N ASP A 103 -4.78 -23.41 1.80
CA ASP A 103 -5.29 -24.23 0.71
C ASP A 103 -5.47 -23.42 -0.59
N ARG A 104 -5.70 -22.13 -0.49
CA ARG A 104 -5.90 -21.25 -1.65
C ARG A 104 -4.66 -20.51 -2.10
N ILE A 105 -3.73 -20.24 -1.21
CA ILE A 105 -2.56 -19.40 -1.48
C ILE A 105 -1.26 -20.11 -1.16
N TYR A 106 -1.00 -20.44 0.11
CA TYR A 106 0.34 -20.82 0.57
C TYR A 106 0.84 -22.14 -0.01
N ARG A 107 -0.05 -23.12 -0.23
CA ARG A 107 0.31 -24.40 -0.82
C ARG A 107 0.93 -24.31 -2.21
N PHE A 108 0.75 -23.22 -2.90
CA PHE A 108 1.29 -23.03 -4.25
C PHE A 108 2.70 -22.44 -4.23
N GLY A 109 3.15 -21.82 -3.13
CA GLY A 109 4.46 -21.19 -3.04
C GLY A 109 4.73 -20.24 -4.21
N ALA A 110 5.90 -20.39 -4.82
CA ALA A 110 6.34 -19.61 -5.99
C ALA A 110 6.06 -20.29 -7.34
N LYS A 111 5.06 -21.17 -7.41
CA LYS A 111 4.76 -21.96 -8.64
C LYS A 111 4.31 -21.10 -9.82
N TYR A 112 3.68 -19.98 -9.56
CA TYR A 112 3.12 -19.08 -10.58
C TYR A 112 3.82 -17.73 -10.54
N ALA A 113 3.91 -17.06 -11.71
CA ALA A 113 4.28 -15.64 -11.73
C ALA A 113 3.22 -14.82 -10.97
N PRO A 114 3.59 -13.72 -10.29
CA PRO A 114 2.67 -12.97 -9.43
C PRO A 114 1.36 -12.53 -10.12
N SER A 115 1.45 -12.04 -11.36
CA SER A 115 0.28 -11.61 -12.14
C SER A 115 -0.65 -12.77 -12.50
N ASP A 116 -0.09 -13.94 -12.84
CA ASP A 116 -0.87 -15.13 -13.17
C ASP A 116 -1.51 -15.72 -11.91
N PHE A 117 -0.80 -15.66 -10.80
CA PHE A 117 -1.34 -16.11 -9.53
C PHE A 117 -2.49 -15.20 -9.08
N LEU A 118 -2.32 -13.89 -9.18
CA LEU A 118 -3.38 -12.93 -8.87
C LEU A 118 -4.62 -13.18 -9.75
N ARG A 119 -4.42 -13.35 -11.07
CA ARG A 119 -5.53 -13.68 -12.00
C ARG A 119 -6.25 -14.95 -11.60
N ARG A 120 -5.53 -15.97 -11.20
CA ARG A 120 -6.11 -17.24 -10.72
C ARG A 120 -6.94 -17.07 -9.46
N LEU A 121 -6.51 -16.23 -8.54
CA LEU A 121 -7.17 -16.02 -7.25
C LEU A 121 -8.37 -15.06 -7.34
N THR A 122 -8.28 -14.03 -8.15
CA THR A 122 -9.23 -12.90 -8.16
C THR A 122 -9.97 -12.70 -9.49
N GLY A 123 -9.47 -13.30 -10.57
CA GLY A 123 -9.96 -13.08 -11.93
C GLY A 123 -9.21 -11.95 -12.67
N SER A 124 -8.42 -11.12 -11.98
CA SER A 124 -7.63 -10.03 -12.57
C SER A 124 -6.14 -10.23 -12.37
N ALA A 125 -5.34 -9.92 -13.38
CA ALA A 125 -3.88 -9.90 -13.28
C ALA A 125 -3.33 -8.60 -12.67
N ILE A 126 -4.19 -7.58 -12.55
CA ILE A 126 -3.84 -6.24 -12.07
C ILE A 126 -4.62 -6.01 -10.77
N PRO A 127 -3.98 -5.50 -9.71
CA PRO A 127 -4.68 -5.14 -8.48
C PRO A 127 -5.75 -4.07 -8.73
N ASP A 128 -6.97 -4.32 -8.25
CA ASP A 128 -8.09 -3.38 -8.29
C ASP A 128 -8.14 -2.59 -6.98
N PRO A 129 -8.15 -1.25 -7.00
CA PRO A 129 -8.26 -0.45 -5.79
C PRO A 129 -9.67 -0.44 -5.17
N ALA A 130 -10.72 -0.77 -5.92
CA ALA A 130 -12.10 -0.65 -5.46
C ALA A 130 -12.40 -1.44 -4.16
N PRO A 131 -11.97 -2.70 -3.98
CA PRO A 131 -12.14 -3.44 -2.73
C PRO A 131 -11.51 -2.74 -1.52
N PHE A 132 -10.32 -2.17 -1.71
CA PHE A 132 -9.62 -1.47 -0.64
C PHE A 132 -10.30 -0.15 -0.28
N LEU A 133 -10.80 0.59 -1.25
CA LEU A 133 -11.56 1.83 -1.02
C LEU A 133 -12.89 1.55 -0.30
N ARG A 134 -13.59 0.47 -0.64
CA ARG A 134 -14.78 0.03 0.11
C ARG A 134 -14.42 -0.26 1.57
N TYR A 135 -13.40 -1.07 1.79
CA TYR A 135 -12.92 -1.38 3.14
C TYR A 135 -12.60 -0.12 3.97
N LEU A 136 -11.92 0.88 3.37
CA LEU A 136 -11.63 2.13 4.07
C LEU A 136 -12.88 2.94 4.40
N ARG A 137 -13.85 3.01 3.48
CA ARG A 137 -15.12 3.69 3.70
C ARG A 137 -15.91 3.05 4.84
N GLU A 138 -16.13 1.74 4.77
CA GLU A 138 -16.83 0.99 5.81
C GLU A 138 -16.17 1.19 7.19
N LYS A 139 -14.85 1.09 7.24
CA LYS A 139 -14.10 1.16 8.49
C LYS A 139 -14.04 2.54 9.12
N HIS A 140 -13.96 3.60 8.33
CA HIS A 140 -13.64 4.95 8.82
C HIS A 140 -14.78 5.95 8.67
N LEU A 141 -15.67 5.76 7.71
CA LEU A 141 -16.78 6.68 7.49
C LEU A 141 -18.11 6.10 8.01
N GLY A 142 -18.19 4.79 8.21
CA GLY A 142 -19.42 4.09 8.52
C GLY A 142 -20.40 4.12 7.33
N ASP A 143 -21.25 3.13 7.19
CA ASP A 143 -22.43 3.27 6.34
C ASP A 143 -23.40 4.22 7.06
N LYS A 144 -23.47 5.47 6.57
CA LYS A 144 -24.57 6.37 6.90
C LYS A 144 -25.66 6.22 5.86
#